data_dd513decf2c2b45ca32c49b7332bb2ba
#
_entry.id   dd513decf2c2b45ca32c49b7332bb2ba
#
_cell.length_a   1.000
_cell.length_b   1.000
_cell.length_c   1.000
_cell.angle_alpha   90.00
_cell.angle_beta   90.00
_cell.angle_gamma   90.00
#
_symmetry.space_group_name_H-M   'P 1'
#
loop_
_entity.id
_entity.type
_entity.pdbx_description
1 polymer ?
#
loop_
_entity_poly.entity_id
_entity_poly.type
_entity_poly.pdbx_seq_one_letter_code
_entity_poly.pdbx_strand_id
1 'polypeptide(L)'
;GQEMYSKHPALRPFLSFIKKSFFNRPKFSGWGMTSIHESPWENNDDGKKFLEINDYIKNNFAFDKKIQGTTKDVMDDLLWRHWIVSYAIKHARKFSKTTNYNLVECGVEWGYTAFFALKTLSDTLDNTQSFTMHLYDAWQDMRQEELLESEYWHVNLYKNLDIDSTKQNLNEFSQNLVFHQGYIPESL
;
A
#
# COMPACT_ATOMS: atom_id res chain seq x y z
N GLY A 1 -22.10 -23.33 17.07
CA GLY A 1 -21.55 -23.71 15.75
C GLY A 1 -20.47 -24.78 15.82
N GLN A 2 -19.62 -24.78 16.84
CA GLN A 2 -18.55 -25.77 17.02
C GLN A 2 -19.04 -27.14 17.46
N GLU A 3 -20.08 -27.21 18.27
CA GLU A 3 -20.65 -28.51 18.75
C GLU A 3 -21.29 -29.35 17.63
N MET A 4 -21.83 -28.73 16.60
CA MET A 4 -22.45 -29.44 15.46
C MET A 4 -21.40 -30.06 14.52
N TYR A 5 -20.18 -29.49 14.48
CA TYR A 5 -19.06 -30.01 13.68
C TYR A 5 -18.45 -31.29 14.23
N SER A 6 -18.55 -31.53 15.55
CA SER A 6 -17.99 -32.71 16.19
C SER A 6 -18.88 -33.95 16.08
N LYS A 7 -20.19 -33.76 15.94
CA LYS A 7 -21.18 -34.86 16.01
C LYS A 7 -21.47 -35.57 14.68
N HIS A 8 -21.15 -34.95 13.53
CA HIS A 8 -21.50 -35.53 12.22
C HIS A 8 -20.37 -35.34 11.17
N PRO A 9 -19.31 -36.15 11.22
CA PRO A 9 -18.16 -35.99 10.28
C PRO A 9 -18.54 -36.16 8.83
N ALA A 10 -19.56 -36.95 8.50
CA ALA A 10 -20.04 -37.13 7.12
C ALA A 10 -20.72 -35.87 6.52
N LEU A 11 -21.16 -34.92 7.33
CA LEU A 11 -21.78 -33.68 6.90
C LEU A 11 -20.77 -32.52 6.73
N ARG A 12 -19.51 -32.73 7.12
CA ARG A 12 -18.46 -31.67 7.00
C ARG A 12 -18.28 -31.11 5.59
N PRO A 13 -18.19 -31.93 4.53
CA PRO A 13 -18.03 -31.36 3.17
C PRO A 13 -19.28 -30.59 2.73
N PHE A 14 -20.47 -31.06 3.09
CA PHE A 14 -21.74 -30.39 2.73
C PHE A 14 -21.91 -29.07 3.51
N LEU A 15 -21.62 -29.08 4.82
CA LEU A 15 -21.66 -27.87 5.65
C LEU A 15 -20.56 -26.87 5.24
N SER A 16 -19.41 -27.35 4.81
CA SER A 16 -18.34 -26.49 4.28
C SER A 16 -18.72 -25.86 2.93
N PHE A 17 -19.41 -26.62 2.08
CA PHE A 17 -19.94 -26.13 0.80
C PHE A 17 -21.03 -25.07 1.02
N ILE A 18 -21.99 -25.32 1.92
CA ILE A 18 -23.03 -24.34 2.29
C ILE A 18 -22.37 -23.10 2.90
N LYS A 19 -21.40 -23.25 3.79
CA LYS A 19 -20.68 -22.14 4.39
C LYS A 19 -19.92 -21.33 3.35
N LYS A 20 -19.27 -21.98 2.39
CA LYS A 20 -18.65 -21.30 1.24
C LYS A 20 -19.67 -20.59 0.35
N SER A 21 -20.83 -21.18 0.06
CA SER A 21 -21.82 -20.59 -0.86
C SER A 21 -22.66 -19.48 -0.25
N PHE A 22 -22.98 -19.56 1.07
CA PHE A 22 -23.83 -18.57 1.73
C PHE A 22 -23.08 -17.46 2.46
N PHE A 23 -21.79 -17.66 2.78
CA PHE A 23 -20.98 -16.67 3.49
C PHE A 23 -19.92 -15.99 2.64
N ASN A 24 -20.06 -16.06 1.33
CA ASN A 24 -19.23 -15.37 0.36
C ASN A 24 -19.52 -13.87 0.31
N ARG A 25 -19.60 -13.22 1.46
CA ARG A 25 -19.71 -11.76 1.54
C ARG A 25 -18.32 -11.15 1.34
N PRO A 26 -18.22 -10.04 0.60
CA PRO A 26 -16.98 -9.30 0.54
C PRO A 26 -16.50 -9.03 1.97
N LYS A 27 -15.26 -9.40 2.24
CA LYS A 27 -14.67 -9.24 3.56
C LYS A 27 -13.86 -7.93 3.54
N PHE A 28 -14.17 -7.04 4.46
CA PHE A 28 -13.28 -5.93 4.74
C PHE A 28 -12.04 -6.49 5.43
N SER A 29 -10.88 -6.27 4.81
CA SER A 29 -9.59 -6.59 5.40
C SER A 29 -8.69 -5.37 5.25
N GLY A 30 -8.19 -4.85 6.36
CA GLY A 30 -7.39 -3.63 6.36
C GLY A 30 -8.12 -2.45 5.68
N TRP A 31 -7.51 -1.89 4.67
CA TRP A 31 -8.01 -0.72 3.94
C TRP A 31 -8.88 -1.04 2.72
N GLY A 32 -9.25 -2.28 2.49
CA GLY A 32 -9.97 -2.66 1.28
C GLY A 32 -11.01 -3.76 1.42
N MET A 33 -11.80 -3.94 0.36
CA MET A 33 -12.67 -5.08 0.17
C MET A 33 -11.96 -6.13 -0.66
N THR A 34 -11.86 -7.36 -0.15
CA THR A 34 -11.43 -8.51 -0.94
C THR A 34 -12.64 -9.34 -1.36
N SER A 35 -12.69 -9.73 -2.62
CA SER A 35 -13.56 -10.82 -3.04
C SER A 35 -12.91 -12.14 -2.61
N ILE A 36 -13.71 -13.06 -2.07
CA ILE A 36 -13.20 -14.39 -1.69
C ILE A 36 -12.82 -15.21 -2.94
N HIS A 37 -13.25 -14.80 -4.12
CA HIS A 37 -13.09 -15.57 -5.34
C HIS A 37 -12.04 -15.05 -6.29
N GLU A 38 -11.94 -13.73 -6.45
CA GLU A 38 -10.94 -13.13 -7.35
C GLU A 38 -10.60 -11.71 -6.89
N SER A 39 -9.33 -11.45 -6.71
CA SER A 39 -8.82 -10.10 -6.55
C SER A 39 -8.58 -9.49 -7.92
N PRO A 40 -8.67 -8.15 -8.08
CA PRO A 40 -8.53 -7.52 -9.40
C PRO A 40 -7.13 -7.67 -10.02
N TRP A 41 -6.16 -8.09 -9.25
CA TRP A 41 -4.79 -8.42 -9.70
C TRP A 41 -4.58 -9.90 -10.03
N GLU A 42 -5.62 -10.75 -9.87
CA GLU A 42 -5.53 -12.16 -10.24
C GLU A 42 -5.82 -12.37 -11.73
N ASN A 43 -5.16 -13.35 -12.32
CA ASN A 43 -5.41 -13.86 -13.68
C ASN A 43 -5.32 -12.84 -14.84
N ASN A 44 -4.57 -11.75 -14.67
CA ASN A 44 -4.31 -10.78 -15.74
C ASN A 44 -2.87 -10.25 -15.69
N ASP A 45 -2.38 -9.72 -16.82
CA ASP A 45 -0.98 -9.27 -16.93
C ASP A 45 -0.68 -8.01 -16.11
N ASP A 46 -1.64 -7.13 -15.93
CA ASP A 46 -1.52 -5.96 -15.06
C ASP A 46 -1.35 -6.38 -13.59
N GLY A 47 -2.08 -7.39 -13.19
CA GLY A 47 -1.98 -7.97 -11.86
C GLY A 47 -0.65 -8.67 -11.61
N LYS A 48 -0.11 -9.37 -12.59
CA LYS A 48 1.24 -9.97 -12.48
C LYS A 48 2.29 -8.90 -12.21
N LYS A 49 2.33 -7.84 -13.01
CA LYS A 49 3.26 -6.72 -12.82
C LYS A 49 3.07 -6.05 -11.45
N PHE A 50 1.84 -5.88 -11.02
CA PHE A 50 1.52 -5.34 -9.71
C PHE A 50 2.06 -6.22 -8.58
N LEU A 51 1.90 -7.53 -8.66
CA LEU A 51 2.42 -8.47 -7.66
C LEU A 51 3.95 -8.55 -7.68
N GLU A 52 4.59 -8.42 -8.86
CA GLU A 52 6.04 -8.31 -8.97
C GLU A 52 6.59 -7.08 -8.24
N ILE A 53 5.89 -5.94 -8.30
CA ILE A 53 6.25 -4.73 -7.52
C ILE A 53 6.12 -5.02 -6.01
N ASN A 54 5.03 -5.67 -5.58
CA ASN A 54 4.84 -6.05 -4.19
C ASN A 54 5.96 -6.96 -3.68
N ASP A 55 6.31 -7.98 -4.44
CA ASP A 55 7.39 -8.91 -4.09
C ASP A 55 8.76 -8.22 -4.08
N TYR A 56 8.99 -7.28 -5.00
CA TYR A 56 10.21 -6.47 -4.99
C TYR A 56 10.34 -5.66 -3.70
N ILE A 57 9.27 -4.96 -3.29
CA ILE A 57 9.25 -4.22 -2.02
C ILE A 57 9.54 -5.15 -0.85
N LYS A 58 8.84 -6.27 -0.74
CA LYS A 58 9.03 -7.25 0.35
C LYS A 58 10.46 -7.77 0.47
N ASN A 59 11.19 -7.83 -0.63
CA ASN A 59 12.51 -8.43 -0.65
C ASN A 59 13.66 -7.41 -0.59
N ASN A 60 13.42 -6.15 -0.96
CA ASN A 60 14.48 -5.17 -1.13
C ASN A 60 14.36 -3.94 -0.22
N PHE A 61 13.16 -3.60 0.26
CA PHE A 61 13.01 -2.43 1.10
C PHE A 61 13.52 -2.66 2.51
N ALA A 62 14.07 -1.60 3.08
CA ALA A 62 14.34 -1.55 4.50
C ALA A 62 13.03 -1.46 5.27
N PHE A 63 12.78 -2.44 6.13
CA PHE A 63 11.67 -2.45 7.07
C PHE A 63 12.24 -2.36 8.47
N ASP A 64 11.71 -1.48 9.31
CA ASP A 64 12.04 -1.59 10.73
C ASP A 64 11.30 -2.79 11.33
N LYS A 65 12.08 -3.78 11.71
CA LYS A 65 11.58 -5.00 12.37
C LYS A 65 10.94 -4.75 13.74
N LYS A 66 11.03 -3.52 14.25
CA LYS A 66 10.53 -3.12 15.59
C LYS A 66 9.23 -2.33 15.54
N ILE A 67 8.80 -1.88 14.37
CA ILE A 67 7.54 -1.14 14.23
C ILE A 67 6.40 -2.14 14.08
N GLN A 68 5.47 -2.11 15.03
CA GLN A 68 4.17 -2.73 14.87
C GLN A 68 3.36 -1.90 13.86
N GLY A 69 3.43 -2.20 12.60
CA GLY A 69 2.62 -1.47 11.65
C GLY A 69 2.84 -1.95 10.23
N THR A 70 4.03 -1.83 9.71
CA THR A 70 4.31 -2.22 8.34
C THR A 70 5.46 -3.22 8.31
N THR A 71 5.16 -4.43 8.70
CA THR A 71 6.05 -5.58 8.49
C THR A 71 5.79 -6.16 7.12
N LYS A 72 6.72 -6.99 6.63
CA LYS A 72 6.57 -7.76 5.40
C LYS A 72 5.21 -8.50 5.31
N ASP A 73 4.68 -8.92 6.45
CA ASP A 73 3.42 -9.67 6.55
C ASP A 73 2.18 -8.77 6.33
N VAL A 74 2.29 -7.48 6.68
CA VAL A 74 1.20 -6.50 6.52
C VAL A 74 1.09 -6.02 5.06
N MET A 75 2.14 -6.16 4.25
CA MET A 75 2.12 -5.72 2.85
C MET A 75 0.98 -6.36 2.03
N ASP A 76 0.66 -7.62 2.32
CA ASP A 76 -0.42 -8.32 1.62
C ASP A 76 -1.81 -7.78 2.01
N ASP A 77 -1.96 -7.29 3.24
CA ASP A 77 -3.19 -6.63 3.69
C ASP A 77 -3.38 -5.23 3.05
N LEU A 78 -2.29 -4.63 2.56
CA LEU A 78 -2.30 -3.32 1.89
C LEU A 78 -2.45 -3.39 0.37
N LEU A 79 -2.53 -4.58 -0.23
CA LEU A 79 -2.60 -4.76 -1.69
C LEU A 79 -3.72 -3.94 -2.33
N TRP A 80 -4.90 -3.86 -1.72
CA TRP A 80 -6.01 -3.05 -2.26
C TRP A 80 -5.69 -1.57 -2.32
N ARG A 81 -5.04 -1.03 -1.31
CA ARG A 81 -4.59 0.37 -1.29
C ARG A 81 -3.64 0.65 -2.46
N HIS A 82 -2.65 -0.19 -2.61
CA HIS A 82 -1.65 -0.04 -3.66
C HIS A 82 -2.21 -0.30 -5.07
N TRP A 83 -3.14 -1.25 -5.19
CA TRP A 83 -3.85 -1.48 -6.46
C TRP A 83 -4.66 -0.27 -6.90
N ILE A 84 -5.41 0.37 -5.98
CA ILE A 84 -6.17 1.58 -6.27
C ILE A 84 -5.25 2.71 -6.74
N VAL A 85 -4.09 2.89 -6.11
CA VAL A 85 -3.08 3.89 -6.54
C VAL A 85 -2.59 3.58 -7.96
N SER A 86 -2.18 2.35 -8.22
CA SER A 86 -1.73 1.93 -9.56
C SER A 86 -2.82 2.11 -10.61
N TYR A 87 -4.06 1.77 -10.29
CA TYR A 87 -5.20 1.98 -11.18
C TYR A 87 -5.44 3.48 -11.45
N ALA A 88 -5.41 4.32 -10.40
CA ALA A 88 -5.58 5.77 -10.53
C ALA A 88 -4.50 6.41 -11.42
N ILE A 89 -3.25 6.00 -11.26
CA ILE A 89 -2.14 6.44 -12.13
C ILE A 89 -2.40 6.07 -13.59
N LYS A 90 -2.74 4.82 -13.88
CA LYS A 90 -3.07 4.37 -15.25
C LYS A 90 -4.25 5.14 -15.83
N HIS A 91 -5.29 5.38 -15.01
CA HIS A 91 -6.46 6.14 -15.42
C HIS A 91 -6.09 7.60 -15.73
N ALA A 92 -5.42 8.29 -14.81
CA ALA A 92 -4.96 9.66 -15.01
C ALA A 92 -4.08 9.77 -16.29
N ARG A 93 -3.17 8.82 -16.45
CA ARG A 93 -2.29 8.75 -17.63
C ARG A 93 -3.06 8.62 -18.94
N LYS A 94 -4.09 7.78 -18.97
CA LYS A 94 -4.92 7.55 -20.17
C LYS A 94 -5.67 8.81 -20.62
N PHE A 95 -6.09 9.65 -19.70
CA PHE A 95 -6.92 10.81 -19.99
C PHE A 95 -6.15 12.14 -19.96
N SER A 96 -4.92 12.15 -19.46
CA SER A 96 -4.08 13.34 -19.45
C SER A 96 -3.40 13.53 -20.81
N LYS A 97 -3.29 14.80 -21.20
CA LYS A 97 -2.55 15.23 -22.40
C LYS A 97 -1.18 15.85 -22.03
N THR A 98 -0.81 15.86 -20.75
CA THR A 98 0.46 16.44 -20.33
C THR A 98 1.64 15.54 -20.71
N THR A 99 2.77 16.14 -20.91
CA THR A 99 4.06 15.46 -21.08
C THR A 99 4.92 15.50 -19.82
N ASN A 100 4.50 16.28 -18.82
CA ASN A 100 5.18 16.40 -17.53
C ASN A 100 4.18 16.15 -16.39
N TYR A 101 4.40 15.10 -15.61
CA TYR A 101 3.53 14.70 -14.53
C TYR A 101 4.10 15.13 -13.19
N ASN A 102 3.29 15.80 -12.38
CA ASN A 102 3.61 16.09 -10.99
C ASN A 102 2.73 15.26 -10.08
N LEU A 103 3.36 14.47 -9.22
CA LEU A 103 2.71 13.67 -8.21
C LEU A 103 3.02 14.25 -6.84
N VAL A 104 2.07 14.14 -5.94
CA VAL A 104 2.24 14.55 -4.53
C VAL A 104 1.75 13.41 -3.65
N GLU A 105 2.54 13.05 -2.65
CA GLU A 105 2.14 12.15 -1.57
C GLU A 105 2.40 12.82 -0.24
N CYS A 106 1.39 12.80 0.64
CA CYS A 106 1.46 13.27 2.02
C CYS A 106 1.33 12.07 2.95
N GLY A 107 2.29 11.88 3.84
CA GLY A 107 2.40 10.67 4.66
C GLY A 107 3.04 9.53 3.88
N VAL A 108 4.36 9.59 3.72
CA VAL A 108 5.15 8.71 2.83
C VAL A 108 5.63 7.47 3.53
N GLU A 109 5.94 7.60 4.83
CA GLU A 109 6.51 6.52 5.64
C GLU A 109 7.78 5.94 4.98
N TRP A 110 7.83 4.65 4.71
CA TRP A 110 8.95 3.95 4.05
C TRP A 110 8.93 4.04 2.53
N GLY A 111 7.92 4.70 1.95
CA GLY A 111 7.78 4.93 0.51
C GLY A 111 7.10 3.80 -0.28
N TYR A 112 6.35 2.90 0.36
CA TYR A 112 5.72 1.79 -0.34
C TYR A 112 4.72 2.23 -1.39
N THR A 113 3.81 3.13 -1.00
CA THR A 113 2.78 3.66 -1.91
C THR A 113 3.42 4.49 -3.02
N ALA A 114 4.41 5.34 -2.67
CA ALA A 114 5.24 6.07 -3.63
C ALA A 114 5.85 5.13 -4.67
N PHE A 115 6.45 4.01 -4.24
CA PHE A 115 7.09 3.08 -5.16
C PHE A 115 6.10 2.43 -6.14
N PHE A 116 4.92 2.03 -5.68
CA PHE A 116 3.86 1.54 -6.57
C PHE A 116 3.44 2.59 -7.59
N ALA A 117 3.26 3.85 -7.17
CA ALA A 117 2.91 4.95 -8.05
C ALA A 117 4.00 5.19 -9.11
N LEU A 118 5.25 5.28 -8.68
CA LEU A 118 6.42 5.55 -9.52
C LEU A 118 6.65 4.43 -10.54
N LYS A 119 6.63 3.15 -10.10
CA LYS A 119 6.78 2.01 -11.02
C LYS A 119 5.64 1.97 -12.03
N THR A 120 4.40 2.13 -11.57
CA THR A 120 3.24 2.14 -12.48
C THR A 120 3.32 3.28 -13.48
N LEU A 121 3.75 4.47 -13.06
CA LEU A 121 3.89 5.61 -13.96
C LEU A 121 5.03 5.39 -14.94
N SER A 122 6.23 5.02 -14.49
CA SER A 122 7.40 4.81 -15.33
C SER A 122 7.16 3.76 -16.41
N ASP A 123 6.43 2.69 -16.11
CA ASP A 123 6.08 1.63 -17.07
C ASP A 123 5.10 2.10 -18.15
N THR A 124 4.45 3.25 -17.97
CA THR A 124 3.45 3.79 -18.91
C THR A 124 3.94 5.00 -19.69
N LEU A 125 5.10 5.58 -19.31
CA LEU A 125 5.67 6.74 -19.98
C LEU A 125 6.44 6.34 -21.24
N ASP A 126 6.44 7.23 -22.22
CA ASP A 126 7.36 7.19 -23.36
C ASP A 126 8.52 8.17 -23.18
N ASN A 127 9.50 8.11 -24.08
CA ASN A 127 10.74 8.90 -24.00
C ASN A 127 10.54 10.43 -24.09
N THR A 128 9.34 10.89 -24.42
CA THR A 128 9.01 12.33 -24.53
C THR A 128 8.38 12.87 -23.27
N GLN A 129 8.18 12.03 -22.26
CA GLN A 129 7.43 12.35 -21.07
C GLN A 129 8.33 12.26 -19.84
N SER A 130 8.03 13.09 -18.87
CA SER A 130 8.75 13.18 -17.61
C SER A 130 7.80 13.24 -16.42
N PHE A 131 8.33 13.03 -15.24
CA PHE A 131 7.58 13.20 -14.00
C PHE A 131 8.47 13.69 -12.87
N THR A 132 7.83 14.32 -11.89
CA THR A 132 8.41 14.66 -10.60
C THR A 132 7.42 14.24 -9.51
N MET A 133 7.90 13.64 -8.43
CA MET A 133 7.10 13.31 -7.28
C MET A 133 7.58 14.06 -6.06
N HIS A 134 6.66 14.81 -5.44
CA HIS A 134 6.87 15.53 -4.20
C HIS A 134 6.38 14.67 -3.03
N LEU A 135 7.26 14.40 -2.09
CA LEU A 135 7.05 13.53 -0.96
C LEU A 135 7.08 14.35 0.33
N TYR A 136 5.94 14.45 1.00
CA TYR A 136 5.77 15.20 2.25
C TYR A 136 5.60 14.23 3.42
N ASP A 137 6.50 14.29 4.37
CA ASP A 137 6.41 13.52 5.61
C ASP A 137 7.24 14.18 6.70
N ALA A 138 6.88 13.98 7.94
CA ALA A 138 7.69 14.40 9.08
C ALA A 138 8.95 13.54 9.22
N TRP A 139 8.90 12.28 8.81
CA TRP A 139 9.90 11.23 9.05
C TRP A 139 10.35 11.18 10.50
N GLN A 140 9.38 11.29 11.38
CA GLN A 140 9.53 11.21 12.83
C GLN A 140 8.20 10.81 13.47
N ASP A 141 8.21 10.60 14.77
CA ASP A 141 7.02 10.22 15.51
C ASP A 141 5.95 11.31 15.50
N MET A 142 4.70 10.92 15.70
CA MET A 142 3.57 11.86 15.79
C MET A 142 3.70 12.74 17.01
N ARG A 143 3.29 14.00 16.89
CA ARG A 143 3.21 14.95 18.01
C ARG A 143 2.02 14.57 18.87
N GLN A 144 2.28 14.18 20.12
CA GLN A 144 1.22 13.74 21.05
C GLN A 144 0.18 14.81 21.29
N GLU A 145 0.58 16.09 21.34
CA GLU A 145 -0.31 17.23 21.55
C GLU A 145 -1.30 17.49 20.42
N GLU A 146 -1.08 16.90 19.25
CA GLU A 146 -1.96 16.99 18.08
C GLU A 146 -2.92 15.79 17.97
N LEU A 147 -2.76 14.78 18.84
CA LEU A 147 -3.57 13.57 18.85
C LEU A 147 -4.75 13.70 19.82
N LEU A 148 -5.88 13.09 19.45
CA LEU A 148 -6.96 12.85 20.40
C LEU A 148 -6.56 11.74 21.39
N GLU A 149 -7.12 11.74 22.60
CA GLU A 149 -6.84 10.68 23.58
C GLU A 149 -7.06 9.27 23.04
N SER A 150 -8.07 9.09 22.20
CA SER A 150 -8.36 7.80 21.52
C SER A 150 -7.29 7.37 20.53
N GLU A 151 -6.38 8.29 20.16
CA GLU A 151 -5.32 8.07 19.16
C GLU A 151 -3.93 7.94 19.81
N TYR A 152 -3.82 8.06 21.14
CA TYR A 152 -2.54 7.97 21.86
C TYR A 152 -1.80 6.64 21.67
N TRP A 153 -2.48 5.62 21.16
CA TRP A 153 -1.84 4.36 20.76
C TRP A 153 -0.91 4.51 19.55
N HIS A 154 -0.98 5.61 18.82
CA HIS A 154 -0.05 5.92 17.73
C HIS A 154 1.29 6.49 18.23
N VAL A 155 1.35 6.98 19.45
CA VAL A 155 2.59 7.52 20.02
C VAL A 155 3.68 6.44 20.06
N ASN A 156 4.86 6.77 19.58
CA ASN A 156 6.01 5.89 19.36
C ASN A 156 5.86 4.87 18.20
N LEU A 157 4.79 4.92 17.42
CA LEU A 157 4.61 4.01 16.30
C LEU A 157 5.65 4.27 15.19
N TYR A 158 5.99 5.54 14.96
CA TYR A 158 6.89 5.99 13.90
C TYR A 158 8.25 6.48 14.39
N LYS A 159 8.59 6.25 15.65
CA LYS A 159 9.83 6.77 16.28
C LYS A 159 11.14 6.35 15.60
N ASN A 160 11.11 5.24 14.85
CA ASN A 160 12.28 4.73 14.14
C ASN A 160 12.20 5.02 12.62
N LEU A 161 11.18 5.76 12.19
CA LEU A 161 11.06 6.19 10.81
C LEU A 161 12.12 7.25 10.51
N ASP A 162 12.85 7.08 9.43
CA ASP A 162 13.85 8.03 8.98
C ASP A 162 13.80 8.24 7.47
N ILE A 163 14.14 9.45 7.06
CA ILE A 163 14.10 9.87 5.65
C ILE A 163 15.15 9.15 4.81
N ASP A 164 16.28 8.74 5.38
CA ASP A 164 17.36 8.12 4.62
C ASP A 164 17.01 6.69 4.22
N SER A 165 16.32 5.96 5.07
CA SER A 165 15.72 4.67 4.71
C SER A 165 14.71 4.81 3.56
N THR A 166 13.86 5.83 3.59
CA THR A 166 12.90 6.10 2.50
C THR A 166 13.63 6.45 1.20
N LYS A 167 14.66 7.31 1.26
CA LYS A 167 15.51 7.62 0.10
C LYS A 167 16.20 6.38 -0.46
N GLN A 168 16.70 5.50 0.40
CA GLN A 168 17.29 4.24 0.00
C GLN A 168 16.28 3.33 -0.73
N ASN A 169 15.08 3.20 -0.17
CA ASN A 169 14.02 2.40 -0.76
C ASN A 169 13.59 2.92 -2.14
N LEU A 170 13.58 4.23 -2.32
CA LEU A 170 13.16 4.90 -3.56
C LEU A 170 14.33 5.29 -4.48
N ASN A 171 15.56 4.81 -4.23
CA ASN A 171 16.76 5.25 -4.92
C ASN A 171 16.72 5.10 -6.45
N GLU A 172 16.00 4.10 -6.96
CA GLU A 172 15.78 3.89 -8.40
C GLU A 172 15.22 5.15 -9.09
N PHE A 173 14.42 5.94 -8.36
CA PHE A 173 13.74 7.14 -8.84
C PHE A 173 14.36 8.45 -8.33
N SER A 174 15.54 8.42 -7.74
CA SER A 174 16.15 9.55 -7.02
C SER A 174 16.18 10.87 -7.81
N GLN A 175 16.32 10.80 -9.14
CA GLN A 175 16.34 11.99 -10.02
C GLN A 175 14.95 12.63 -10.21
N ASN A 176 13.89 11.95 -9.82
CA ASN A 176 12.51 12.37 -10.01
C ASN A 176 11.81 12.73 -8.69
N LEU A 177 12.54 12.71 -7.57
CA LEU A 177 11.97 12.88 -6.24
C LEU A 177 12.38 14.21 -5.61
N VAL A 178 11.43 14.85 -4.97
CA VAL A 178 11.62 16.01 -4.10
C VAL A 178 11.07 15.68 -2.72
N PHE A 179 11.93 15.69 -1.72
CA PHE A 179 11.56 15.39 -0.33
C PHE A 179 11.31 16.69 0.43
N HIS A 180 10.17 16.77 1.08
CA HIS A 180 9.74 17.88 1.92
C HIS A 180 9.58 17.35 3.35
N GLN A 181 10.66 17.46 4.13
CA GLN A 181 10.66 16.98 5.51
C GLN A 181 10.03 18.00 6.45
N GLY A 182 9.04 17.59 7.20
CA GLY A 182 8.36 18.40 8.19
C GLY A 182 6.89 18.06 8.32
N TYR A 183 6.24 18.67 9.29
CA TYR A 183 4.79 18.56 9.43
C TYR A 183 4.08 19.48 8.43
N ILE A 184 2.90 19.11 8.00
CA ILE A 184 2.01 19.96 7.22
C ILE A 184 1.15 20.76 8.23
N PRO A 185 0.99 22.10 8.06
CA PRO A 185 1.31 22.87 6.84
C PRO A 185 2.73 23.47 6.77
N GLU A 186 3.57 23.33 7.80
CA GLU A 186 4.85 24.04 7.91
C GLU A 186 5.85 23.66 6.81
N SER A 187 5.70 22.47 6.21
CA SER A 187 6.57 21.97 5.14
C SER A 187 6.04 22.25 3.72
N LEU A 188 4.85 22.90 3.59
CA LEU A 188 4.32 23.37 2.32
C LEU A 188 4.96 24.71 1.93
#